data_e7ae244d9b8e7299f320e89a735c0206
#
_entry.id   e7ae244d9b8e7299f320e89a735c0206
#
_cell.length_a   1.000
_cell.length_b   1.000
_cell.length_c   1.000
_cell.angle_alpha   90.00
_cell.angle_beta   90.00
_cell.angle_gamma   90.00
#
_symmetry.space_group_name_H-M   'P 1'
#
loop_
_entity.id
_entity.type
_entity.pdbx_description
1 polymer ?
#
loop_
_entity_poly.entity_id
_entity_poly.type
_entity_poly.pdbx_seq_one_letter_code
_entity_poly.pdbx_strand_id
1 'polypeptide(L)'
;MPISRRAQRIEPFYVMEVAKAASVLAQQVAHTDSPMIFLNIGEPDFTAPPLVQAAAQRAIQDGQTQYTQATGLPELRERISGWYLQRFGLHIDPQRIVLTAGASAALQLACLALIDAGDEVLMPDPSYPCNRHFVSAAEGTSVLLPTTAEQRFQLSAAQVQAAWGPRTRGVLLASPSNPTGTSIHPDEMRHIAQTVHERGGVTLIDEIYLGLSHDAAFGQSALGLVGDGGEPLGEHILSINSFSKYFHMTGWRLGWLVAPTALVPAIERLAQNLFICPSTISQHAALACFEPDSLAEYERRRTEFKARRDYFIPELNRLGLTVPVMPDGAFYAWADCRGACQRWGLDADDPAHGSWDFAFELMHRAHIAATPGRDFGL
;
A
#
# COMPACT_ATOMS: atom_id res chain seq x y z
N MET A 1 -33.42 7.82 6.73
CA MET A 1 -32.93 8.57 5.56
C MET A 1 -32.35 7.55 4.55
N PRO A 2 -32.56 7.73 3.25
CA PRO A 2 -31.98 6.83 2.26
C PRO A 2 -30.46 7.02 2.16
N ILE A 3 -29.72 5.91 2.10
CA ILE A 3 -28.28 5.88 1.91
C ILE A 3 -28.01 5.89 0.41
N SER A 4 -26.97 6.59 -0.06
CA SER A 4 -26.60 6.61 -1.48
C SER A 4 -26.21 5.21 -1.98
N ARG A 5 -26.48 4.90 -3.25
CA ARG A 5 -26.06 3.63 -3.87
C ARG A 5 -24.55 3.40 -3.78
N ARG A 6 -23.76 4.47 -3.84
CA ARG A 6 -22.31 4.41 -3.67
C ARG A 6 -21.94 3.90 -2.29
N ALA A 7 -22.50 4.47 -1.22
CA ALA A 7 -22.22 4.03 0.15
C ALA A 7 -22.67 2.59 0.43
N GLN A 8 -23.74 2.13 -0.26
CA GLN A 8 -24.23 0.75 -0.14
C GLN A 8 -23.30 -0.28 -0.79
N ARG A 9 -22.48 0.12 -1.79
CA ARG A 9 -21.53 -0.75 -2.48
C ARG A 9 -20.19 -0.89 -1.75
N ILE A 10 -19.90 0.01 -0.80
CA ILE A 10 -18.68 -0.05 -0.01
C ILE A 10 -18.87 -1.06 1.11
N GLU A 11 -18.15 -2.15 1.07
CA GLU A 11 -18.18 -3.18 2.11
C GLU A 11 -17.35 -2.76 3.33
N PRO A 12 -17.66 -3.32 4.52
CA PRO A 12 -16.80 -3.14 5.68
C PRO A 12 -15.38 -3.63 5.41
N PHE A 13 -14.40 -3.00 6.02
CA PHE A 13 -13.03 -3.49 6.03
C PHE A 13 -12.90 -4.53 7.15
N TYR A 14 -12.96 -5.82 6.81
CA TYR A 14 -13.04 -6.93 7.75
C TYR A 14 -11.83 -7.04 8.68
N VAL A 15 -10.65 -6.57 8.27
CA VAL A 15 -9.48 -6.42 9.15
C VAL A 15 -9.82 -5.66 10.43
N MET A 16 -10.71 -4.66 10.33
CA MET A 16 -11.15 -3.86 11.50
C MET A 16 -12.09 -4.65 12.41
N GLU A 17 -12.87 -5.58 11.87
CA GLU A 17 -13.74 -6.46 12.69
C GLU A 17 -12.88 -7.45 13.50
N VAL A 18 -11.84 -8.02 12.87
CA VAL A 18 -10.86 -8.86 13.57
C VAL A 18 -10.14 -8.07 14.67
N ALA A 19 -9.72 -6.83 14.37
CA ALA A 19 -9.07 -5.96 15.34
C ALA A 19 -9.94 -5.66 16.56
N LYS A 20 -11.24 -5.43 16.32
CA LYS A 20 -12.24 -5.19 17.36
C LYS A 20 -12.44 -6.41 18.26
N ALA A 21 -12.60 -7.59 17.67
CA ALA A 21 -12.71 -8.85 18.41
C ALA A 21 -11.43 -9.13 19.23
N ALA A 22 -10.25 -8.96 18.62
CA ALA A 22 -8.97 -9.13 19.30
C ALA A 22 -8.80 -8.16 20.48
N SER A 23 -9.24 -6.91 20.35
CA SER A 23 -9.17 -5.92 21.44
C SER A 23 -10.05 -6.30 22.63
N VAL A 24 -11.22 -6.90 22.39
CA VAL A 24 -12.10 -7.41 23.47
C VAL A 24 -11.44 -8.58 24.19
N LEU A 25 -10.92 -9.56 23.45
CA LEU A 25 -10.25 -10.72 24.04
C LEU A 25 -8.96 -10.31 24.77
N ALA A 26 -8.20 -9.35 24.23
CA ALA A 26 -6.97 -8.85 24.86
C ALA A 26 -7.20 -8.32 26.28
N GLN A 27 -8.32 -7.66 26.54
CA GLN A 27 -8.67 -7.21 27.90
C GLN A 27 -8.90 -8.38 28.86
N GLN A 28 -9.46 -9.48 28.38
CA GLN A 28 -9.75 -10.68 29.19
C GLN A 28 -8.48 -11.43 29.54
N VAL A 29 -7.50 -11.47 28.62
CA VAL A 29 -6.27 -12.26 28.77
C VAL A 29 -5.04 -11.44 29.19
N ALA A 30 -5.20 -10.14 29.43
CA ALA A 30 -4.10 -9.21 29.71
C ALA A 30 -3.21 -9.60 30.90
N HIS A 31 -3.76 -10.33 31.87
CA HIS A 31 -3.08 -10.74 33.09
C HIS A 31 -2.83 -12.27 33.18
N THR A 32 -2.96 -12.97 32.05
CA THR A 32 -2.65 -14.39 31.93
C THR A 32 -1.20 -14.61 31.50
N ASP A 33 -0.70 -15.84 31.57
CA ASP A 33 0.62 -16.22 31.10
C ASP A 33 0.74 -16.17 29.54
N SER A 34 -0.38 -15.96 28.84
CA SER A 34 -0.45 -15.89 27.38
C SER A 34 -1.28 -14.67 26.95
N PRO A 35 -0.71 -13.45 26.99
CA PRO A 35 -1.40 -12.26 26.53
C PRO A 35 -1.59 -12.29 25.02
N MET A 36 -2.49 -11.42 24.50
CA MET A 36 -2.78 -11.32 23.08
C MET A 36 -1.57 -10.80 22.27
N ILE A 37 -1.27 -11.46 21.16
CA ILE A 37 -0.29 -11.05 20.15
C ILE A 37 -1.05 -10.54 18.93
N PHE A 38 -0.76 -9.28 18.54
CA PHE A 38 -1.42 -8.63 17.41
C PHE A 38 -0.55 -8.71 16.16
N LEU A 39 -0.98 -9.49 15.16
CA LEU A 39 -0.36 -9.60 13.84
C LEU A 39 -1.33 -9.19 12.72
N ASN A 40 -2.48 -8.61 13.07
CA ASN A 40 -3.61 -8.37 12.16
C ASN A 40 -3.66 -6.99 11.54
N ILE A 41 -2.86 -6.02 12.02
CA ILE A 41 -2.84 -4.66 11.48
C ILE A 41 -1.50 -4.40 10.80
N GLY A 42 -1.55 -3.95 9.53
CA GLY A 42 -0.38 -3.60 8.75
C GLY A 42 0.26 -2.29 9.19
N GLU A 43 0.71 -2.22 10.42
CA GLU A 43 1.38 -1.07 11.03
C GLU A 43 2.74 -1.48 11.62
N PRO A 44 3.81 -0.72 11.34
CA PRO A 44 5.10 -0.91 12.02
C PRO A 44 4.96 -0.73 13.53
N ASP A 45 5.66 -1.54 14.30
CA ASP A 45 5.78 -1.41 15.76
C ASP A 45 6.76 -0.29 16.19
N PHE A 46 7.35 0.41 15.23
CA PHE A 46 8.16 1.59 15.43
C PHE A 46 7.35 2.87 15.25
N THR A 47 7.67 3.91 15.98
CA THR A 47 7.12 5.26 15.78
C THR A 47 8.09 6.15 14.99
N ALA A 48 7.64 7.35 14.61
CA ALA A 48 8.49 8.34 13.96
C ALA A 48 9.78 8.60 14.80
N PRO A 49 10.95 8.74 14.16
CA PRO A 49 12.20 9.00 14.85
C PRO A 49 12.18 10.29 15.69
N PRO A 50 13.04 10.40 16.71
CA PRO A 50 13.04 11.58 17.62
C PRO A 50 13.17 12.93 16.90
N LEU A 51 13.95 13.03 15.81
CA LEU A 51 14.08 14.26 15.03
C LEU A 51 12.75 14.68 14.39
N VAL A 52 11.98 13.72 13.90
CA VAL A 52 10.66 13.95 13.30
C VAL A 52 9.66 14.43 14.37
N GLN A 53 9.67 13.80 15.55
CA GLN A 53 8.83 14.21 16.66
C GLN A 53 9.19 15.64 17.14
N ALA A 54 10.48 15.93 17.28
CA ALA A 54 10.97 17.26 17.66
C ALA A 54 10.61 18.33 16.62
N ALA A 55 10.64 18.00 15.32
CA ALA A 55 10.23 18.91 14.25
C ALA A 55 8.73 19.25 14.35
N ALA A 56 7.88 18.27 14.67
CA ALA A 56 6.46 18.54 14.90
C ALA A 56 6.22 19.47 16.09
N GLN A 57 6.92 19.24 17.20
CA GLN A 57 6.82 20.10 18.38
C GLN A 57 7.24 21.54 18.07
N ARG A 58 8.34 21.72 17.34
CA ARG A 58 8.78 23.06 16.87
C ARG A 58 7.74 23.71 15.97
N ALA A 59 7.18 22.98 15.01
CA ALA A 59 6.16 23.52 14.11
C ALA A 59 4.95 24.08 14.88
N ILE A 60 4.52 23.40 15.94
CA ILE A 60 3.44 23.88 16.81
C ILE A 60 3.88 25.12 17.59
N GLN A 61 5.06 25.11 18.21
CA GLN A 61 5.61 26.22 19.00
C GLN A 61 5.80 27.49 18.16
N ASP A 62 6.22 27.32 16.91
CA ASP A 62 6.49 28.42 15.97
C ASP A 62 5.21 28.90 15.24
N GLY A 63 4.04 28.32 15.56
CA GLY A 63 2.77 28.69 14.94
C GLY A 63 2.60 28.26 13.48
N GLN A 64 3.41 27.29 13.02
CA GLN A 64 3.32 26.72 11.65
C GLN A 64 2.15 25.75 11.54
N THR A 65 0.93 26.25 11.70
CA THR A 65 -0.31 25.45 11.82
C THR A 65 -1.41 25.90 10.86
N GLN A 66 -1.13 26.88 10.00
CA GLN A 66 -2.07 27.39 9.01
C GLN A 66 -2.02 26.57 7.71
N TYR A 67 -2.96 26.78 6.80
CA TYR A 67 -3.02 26.09 5.53
C TYR A 67 -1.75 26.28 4.68
N THR A 68 -1.33 25.19 4.04
CA THR A 68 -0.32 25.22 2.98
C THR A 68 -1.01 25.29 1.60
N GLN A 69 -0.22 25.25 0.53
CA GLN A 69 -0.73 24.99 -0.81
C GLN A 69 -1.41 23.61 -0.85
N ALA A 70 -2.38 23.42 -1.73
CA ALA A 70 -3.07 22.14 -1.89
C ALA A 70 -2.14 21.01 -2.33
N THR A 71 -1.09 21.34 -3.10
CA THR A 71 -0.03 20.39 -3.48
C THR A 71 0.99 20.16 -2.38
N GLY A 72 0.87 20.85 -1.26
CA GLY A 72 1.75 20.76 -0.08
C GLY A 72 2.93 21.74 -0.09
N LEU A 73 3.74 21.69 0.96
CA LEU A 73 4.92 22.56 1.14
C LEU A 73 5.93 22.33 0.00
N PRO A 74 6.35 23.39 -0.73
CA PRO A 74 7.36 23.27 -1.76
C PRO A 74 8.66 22.63 -1.28
N GLU A 75 9.14 23.00 -0.11
CA GLU A 75 10.34 22.45 0.50
C GLU A 75 10.25 20.94 0.70
N LEU A 76 9.10 20.42 1.15
CA LEU A 76 8.91 18.98 1.34
C LEU A 76 8.88 18.24 0.00
N ARG A 77 8.29 18.83 -1.04
CA ARG A 77 8.30 18.28 -2.40
C ARG A 77 9.73 18.18 -2.96
N GLU A 78 10.56 19.19 -2.70
CA GLU A 78 12.00 19.19 -3.04
C GLU A 78 12.76 18.10 -2.27
N ARG A 79 12.49 17.92 -0.97
CA ARG A 79 13.10 16.85 -0.16
C ARG A 79 12.73 15.46 -0.68
N ILE A 80 11.47 15.26 -1.07
CA ILE A 80 11.02 14.00 -1.68
C ILE A 80 11.72 13.77 -3.03
N SER A 81 11.81 14.78 -3.88
CA SER A 81 12.57 14.71 -5.14
C SER A 81 14.03 14.31 -4.90
N GLY A 82 14.68 14.95 -3.93
CA GLY A 82 16.05 14.61 -3.51
C GLY A 82 16.19 13.17 -3.02
N TRP A 83 15.19 12.65 -2.31
CA TRP A 83 15.16 11.27 -1.86
C TRP A 83 15.05 10.27 -3.03
N TYR A 84 14.22 10.56 -4.06
CA TYR A 84 14.17 9.75 -5.27
C TYR A 84 15.52 9.73 -5.99
N LEU A 85 16.20 10.87 -6.09
CA LEU A 85 17.53 10.95 -6.68
C LEU A 85 18.55 10.12 -5.88
N GLN A 86 18.59 10.31 -4.57
CA GLN A 86 19.57 9.65 -3.70
C GLN A 86 19.36 8.13 -3.63
N ARG A 87 18.10 7.69 -3.56
CA ARG A 87 17.78 6.29 -3.32
C ARG A 87 17.66 5.47 -4.61
N PHE A 88 17.11 6.03 -5.66
CA PHE A 88 16.78 5.32 -6.90
C PHE A 88 17.52 5.87 -8.13
N GLY A 89 18.28 6.94 -7.99
CA GLY A 89 18.95 7.62 -9.11
C GLY A 89 17.98 8.34 -10.07
N LEU A 90 16.76 8.65 -9.62
CA LEU A 90 15.70 9.22 -10.43
C LEU A 90 15.52 10.72 -10.19
N HIS A 91 15.59 11.51 -11.24
CA HIS A 91 15.25 12.94 -11.21
C HIS A 91 13.73 13.11 -11.36
N ILE A 92 13.04 13.37 -10.27
CA ILE A 92 11.60 13.66 -10.27
C ILE A 92 11.41 15.17 -10.10
N ASP A 93 10.73 15.81 -11.05
CA ASP A 93 10.38 17.22 -10.92
C ASP A 93 9.46 17.41 -9.69
N PRO A 94 9.83 18.27 -8.71
CA PRO A 94 8.98 18.57 -7.56
C PRO A 94 7.57 19.04 -7.94
N GLN A 95 7.36 19.60 -9.14
CA GLN A 95 6.04 20.01 -9.60
C GLN A 95 5.12 18.82 -9.91
N ARG A 96 5.66 17.63 -10.16
CA ARG A 96 4.89 16.38 -10.31
C ARG A 96 4.46 15.78 -8.99
N ILE A 97 5.02 16.23 -7.86
CA ILE A 97 4.76 15.68 -6.53
C ILE A 97 3.61 16.44 -5.88
N VAL A 98 2.57 15.73 -5.47
CA VAL A 98 1.42 16.28 -4.74
C VAL A 98 1.33 15.58 -3.39
N LEU A 99 1.46 16.33 -2.31
CA LEU A 99 1.29 15.82 -0.95
C LEU A 99 -0.19 15.59 -0.64
N THR A 100 -0.47 14.54 0.13
CA THR A 100 -1.84 14.10 0.43
C THR A 100 -2.00 13.69 1.88
N ALA A 101 -3.26 13.61 2.34
CA ALA A 101 -3.60 13.09 3.66
C ALA A 101 -3.45 11.56 3.73
N GLY A 102 -2.22 11.07 3.54
CA GLY A 102 -1.86 9.66 3.41
C GLY A 102 -2.09 9.11 2.01
N ALA A 103 -1.62 7.89 1.75
CA ALA A 103 -1.80 7.21 0.47
C ALA A 103 -3.27 7.00 0.09
N SER A 104 -4.17 6.85 1.08
CA SER A 104 -5.61 6.70 0.82
C SER A 104 -6.19 7.91 0.09
N ALA A 105 -5.80 9.14 0.48
CA ALA A 105 -6.21 10.35 -0.21
C ALA A 105 -5.56 10.46 -1.59
N ALA A 106 -4.31 9.99 -1.75
CA ALA A 106 -3.64 9.94 -3.04
C ALA A 106 -4.38 9.00 -4.02
N LEU A 107 -4.72 7.79 -3.57
CA LEU A 107 -5.51 6.81 -4.35
C LEU A 107 -6.88 7.36 -4.73
N GLN A 108 -7.57 8.01 -3.77
CA GLN A 108 -8.87 8.63 -4.03
C GLN A 108 -8.77 9.74 -5.08
N LEU A 109 -7.79 10.63 -4.96
CA LEU A 109 -7.56 11.71 -5.95
C LEU A 109 -7.23 11.15 -7.32
N ALA A 110 -6.37 10.13 -7.39
CA ALA A 110 -6.00 9.45 -8.63
C ALA A 110 -7.23 8.82 -9.31
N CYS A 111 -8.04 8.08 -8.57
CA CYS A 111 -9.25 7.46 -9.10
C CYS A 111 -10.25 8.53 -9.58
N LEU A 112 -10.49 9.59 -8.80
CA LEU A 112 -11.41 10.66 -9.18
C LEU A 112 -10.91 11.49 -10.38
N ALA A 113 -9.59 11.56 -10.60
CA ALA A 113 -9.01 12.28 -11.73
C ALA A 113 -9.03 11.49 -13.05
N LEU A 114 -9.11 10.16 -12.97
CA LEU A 114 -8.84 9.28 -14.10
C LEU A 114 -10.01 8.37 -14.50
N ILE A 115 -10.97 8.14 -13.61
CA ILE A 115 -12.04 7.14 -13.76
C ILE A 115 -13.38 7.85 -13.88
N ASP A 116 -14.09 7.58 -14.97
CA ASP A 116 -15.48 7.97 -15.16
C ASP A 116 -16.43 6.80 -14.88
N ALA A 117 -17.72 7.12 -14.76
CA ALA A 117 -18.75 6.11 -14.54
C ALA A 117 -18.77 5.06 -15.64
N GLY A 118 -18.60 3.80 -15.27
CA GLY A 118 -18.57 2.65 -16.19
C GLY A 118 -17.17 2.28 -16.72
N ASP A 119 -16.13 3.03 -16.39
CA ASP A 119 -14.75 2.63 -16.68
C ASP A 119 -14.36 1.41 -15.86
N GLU A 120 -13.44 0.61 -16.40
CA GLU A 120 -12.89 -0.58 -15.77
C GLU A 120 -11.41 -0.39 -15.43
N VAL A 121 -11.02 -0.86 -14.24
CA VAL A 121 -9.62 -0.87 -13.78
C VAL A 121 -9.21 -2.29 -13.46
N LEU A 122 -8.15 -2.78 -14.13
CA LEU A 122 -7.62 -4.12 -13.90
C LEU A 122 -6.75 -4.13 -12.64
N MET A 123 -6.92 -5.15 -11.80
CA MET A 123 -6.18 -5.33 -10.55
C MET A 123 -5.80 -6.79 -10.34
N PRO A 124 -4.69 -7.09 -9.64
CA PRO A 124 -4.42 -8.46 -9.20
C PRO A 124 -5.41 -8.91 -8.13
N ASP A 125 -5.63 -10.22 -8.06
CA ASP A 125 -6.29 -10.92 -6.98
C ASP A 125 -5.33 -12.01 -6.47
N PRO A 126 -4.88 -11.96 -5.20
CA PRO A 126 -5.26 -11.04 -4.13
C PRO A 126 -4.68 -9.63 -4.27
N SER A 127 -5.34 -8.65 -3.63
CA SER A 127 -4.89 -7.25 -3.55
C SER A 127 -5.41 -6.54 -2.30
N TYR A 128 -4.91 -5.35 -2.04
CA TYR A 128 -5.39 -4.54 -0.91
C TYR A 128 -6.88 -4.18 -1.07
N PRO A 129 -7.74 -4.56 -0.11
CA PRO A 129 -9.19 -4.48 -0.28
C PRO A 129 -9.72 -3.08 -0.60
N CYS A 130 -9.10 -2.02 -0.04
CA CYS A 130 -9.55 -0.66 -0.26
C CYS A 130 -9.37 -0.19 -1.72
N ASN A 131 -8.49 -0.82 -2.51
CA ASN A 131 -8.26 -0.42 -3.89
C ASN A 131 -9.54 -0.52 -4.73
N ARG A 132 -10.28 -1.64 -4.62
CA ARG A 132 -11.58 -1.80 -5.31
C ARG A 132 -12.62 -0.79 -4.84
N HIS A 133 -12.52 -0.34 -3.60
CA HIS A 133 -13.45 0.65 -3.06
C HIS A 133 -13.13 2.07 -3.52
N PHE A 134 -11.86 2.44 -3.74
CA PHE A 134 -11.50 3.72 -4.37
C PHE A 134 -12.04 3.81 -5.80
N VAL A 135 -11.90 2.74 -6.59
CA VAL A 135 -12.47 2.65 -7.94
C VAL A 135 -14.00 2.73 -7.90
N SER A 136 -14.64 1.97 -7.01
CA SER A 136 -16.10 2.00 -6.83
C SER A 136 -16.61 3.36 -6.36
N ALA A 137 -15.86 4.08 -5.51
CA ALA A 137 -16.21 5.43 -5.07
C ALA A 137 -16.12 6.46 -6.22
N ALA A 138 -15.24 6.23 -7.20
CA ALA A 138 -15.16 6.99 -8.45
C ALA A 138 -16.16 6.51 -9.52
N GLU A 139 -17.09 5.60 -9.17
CA GLU A 139 -18.12 5.01 -10.05
C GLU A 139 -17.57 4.09 -11.16
N GLY A 140 -16.29 3.71 -11.08
CA GLY A 140 -15.69 2.69 -11.91
C GLY A 140 -15.96 1.27 -11.40
N THR A 141 -15.50 0.29 -12.19
CA THR A 141 -15.57 -1.14 -11.89
C THR A 141 -14.18 -1.71 -11.78
N SER A 142 -13.89 -2.39 -10.68
CA SER A 142 -12.65 -3.17 -10.51
C SER A 142 -12.80 -4.53 -11.20
N VAL A 143 -11.86 -4.86 -12.09
CA VAL A 143 -11.75 -6.17 -12.73
C VAL A 143 -10.60 -6.90 -12.06
N LEU A 144 -10.92 -7.82 -11.16
CA LEU A 144 -9.96 -8.62 -10.42
C LEU A 144 -9.47 -9.79 -11.29
N LEU A 145 -8.18 -9.88 -11.52
CA LEU A 145 -7.53 -10.90 -12.31
C LEU A 145 -6.80 -11.88 -11.40
N PRO A 146 -7.20 -13.16 -11.37
CA PRO A 146 -6.57 -14.16 -10.51
C PRO A 146 -5.07 -14.28 -10.79
N THR A 147 -4.28 -14.35 -9.73
CA THR A 147 -2.84 -14.55 -9.79
C THR A 147 -2.43 -15.75 -8.95
N THR A 148 -1.27 -16.33 -9.23
CA THR A 148 -0.78 -17.54 -8.57
C THR A 148 0.56 -17.34 -7.89
N ALA A 149 0.97 -18.30 -7.07
CA ALA A 149 2.27 -18.30 -6.43
C ALA A 149 3.43 -18.29 -7.45
N GLU A 150 3.29 -19.00 -8.58
CA GLU A 150 4.26 -19.04 -9.67
C GLU A 150 4.45 -17.65 -10.30
N GLN A 151 3.41 -16.84 -10.31
CA GLN A 151 3.41 -15.45 -10.75
C GLN A 151 3.76 -14.48 -9.61
N ARG A 152 4.14 -14.99 -8.43
CA ARG A 152 4.41 -14.19 -7.22
C ARG A 152 3.21 -13.36 -6.77
N PHE A 153 1.98 -13.82 -7.09
CA PHE A 153 0.73 -13.10 -6.85
C PHE A 153 0.69 -11.70 -7.50
N GLN A 154 1.33 -11.56 -8.67
CA GLN A 154 1.39 -10.31 -9.43
C GLN A 154 0.85 -10.55 -10.85
N LEU A 155 0.33 -9.49 -11.49
CA LEU A 155 -0.13 -9.54 -12.87
C LEU A 155 1.04 -9.66 -13.85
N SER A 156 0.76 -10.28 -14.99
CA SER A 156 1.63 -10.25 -16.17
C SER A 156 1.05 -9.33 -17.25
N ALA A 157 1.92 -8.84 -18.13
CA ALA A 157 1.51 -8.06 -19.31
C ALA A 157 0.55 -8.86 -20.20
N ALA A 158 0.75 -10.18 -20.31
CA ALA A 158 -0.13 -11.05 -21.07
C ALA A 158 -1.56 -11.10 -20.49
N GLN A 159 -1.71 -11.16 -19.16
CA GLN A 159 -3.01 -11.09 -18.50
C GLN A 159 -3.67 -9.73 -18.70
N VAL A 160 -2.91 -8.63 -18.55
CA VAL A 160 -3.39 -7.26 -18.81
C VAL A 160 -3.88 -7.14 -20.25
N GLN A 161 -3.08 -7.60 -21.22
CA GLN A 161 -3.43 -7.55 -22.63
C GLN A 161 -4.71 -8.37 -22.94
N ALA A 162 -4.83 -9.56 -22.37
CA ALA A 162 -5.97 -10.45 -22.59
C ALA A 162 -7.28 -9.90 -21.97
N ALA A 163 -7.18 -9.22 -20.82
CA ALA A 163 -8.33 -8.66 -20.12
C ALA A 163 -8.72 -7.24 -20.60
N TRP A 164 -7.90 -6.62 -21.48
CA TRP A 164 -8.12 -5.25 -21.92
C TRP A 164 -9.34 -5.14 -22.85
N GLY A 165 -10.35 -4.43 -22.42
CA GLY A 165 -11.58 -4.18 -23.17
C GLY A 165 -11.80 -2.69 -23.50
N PRO A 166 -12.90 -2.37 -24.20
CA PRO A 166 -13.20 -0.99 -24.63
C PRO A 166 -13.50 -0.03 -23.47
N ARG A 167 -13.79 -0.55 -22.27
CA ARG A 167 -14.02 0.24 -21.06
C ARG A 167 -12.82 0.27 -20.14
N THR A 168 -11.77 -0.48 -20.45
CA THR A 168 -10.58 -0.53 -19.61
C THR A 168 -9.85 0.81 -19.65
N ARG A 169 -9.72 1.45 -18.48
CA ARG A 169 -9.04 2.72 -18.30
C ARG A 169 -7.58 2.56 -17.94
N GLY A 170 -7.23 1.50 -17.25
CA GLY A 170 -5.87 1.27 -16.80
C GLY A 170 -5.74 0.10 -15.84
N VAL A 171 -4.60 0.05 -15.17
CA VAL A 171 -4.27 -0.94 -14.13
C VAL A 171 -4.01 -0.24 -12.81
N LEU A 172 -4.35 -0.89 -11.69
CA LEU A 172 -3.94 -0.49 -10.35
C LEU A 172 -3.16 -1.63 -9.71
N LEU A 173 -1.87 -1.41 -9.53
CA LEU A 173 -0.88 -2.37 -9.07
C LEU A 173 -0.28 -1.94 -7.73
N ALA A 174 0.35 -2.87 -7.01
CA ALA A 174 1.16 -2.57 -5.83
C ALA A 174 2.47 -3.36 -5.86
N SER A 175 3.60 -2.69 -5.64
CA SER A 175 4.91 -3.32 -5.64
C SER A 175 5.86 -2.62 -4.66
N PRO A 176 6.24 -3.25 -3.53
CA PRO A 176 5.73 -4.51 -2.97
C PRO A 176 4.24 -4.48 -2.60
N SER A 177 3.55 -5.61 -2.72
CA SER A 177 2.10 -5.72 -2.52
C SER A 177 1.71 -5.96 -1.06
N ASN A 178 0.58 -5.43 -0.69
CA ASN A 178 -0.24 -5.88 0.42
C ASN A 178 -1.38 -6.72 -0.17
N PRO A 179 -1.52 -8.04 0.16
CA PRO A 179 -1.05 -8.69 1.38
C PRO A 179 0.20 -9.57 1.24
N THR A 180 0.75 -9.75 0.04
CA THR A 180 1.68 -10.83 -0.26
C THR A 180 3.14 -10.51 0.08
N GLY A 181 3.49 -9.22 0.21
CA GLY A 181 4.87 -8.76 0.37
C GLY A 181 5.75 -9.00 -0.86
N THR A 182 5.15 -9.38 -1.99
CA THR A 182 5.86 -9.66 -3.23
C THR A 182 5.85 -8.47 -4.16
N SER A 183 6.92 -8.32 -4.94
CA SER A 183 7.06 -7.27 -5.96
C SER A 183 6.90 -7.84 -7.36
N ILE A 184 6.51 -6.97 -8.29
CA ILE A 184 6.50 -7.26 -9.73
C ILE A 184 7.97 -7.27 -10.21
N HIS A 185 8.34 -8.27 -11.02
CA HIS A 185 9.66 -8.29 -11.63
C HIS A 185 9.86 -7.04 -12.51
N PRO A 186 11.01 -6.36 -12.47
CA PRO A 186 11.21 -5.10 -13.21
C PRO A 186 10.90 -5.19 -14.70
N ASP A 187 11.30 -6.28 -15.37
CA ASP A 187 10.97 -6.50 -16.78
C ASP A 187 9.47 -6.65 -17.01
N GLU A 188 8.78 -7.38 -16.12
CA GLU A 188 7.33 -7.55 -16.22
C GLU A 188 6.60 -6.23 -15.96
N MET A 189 7.05 -5.43 -14.99
CA MET A 189 6.51 -4.10 -14.75
C MET A 189 6.66 -3.20 -15.99
N ARG A 190 7.83 -3.27 -16.66
CA ARG A 190 8.08 -2.54 -17.90
C ARG A 190 7.11 -2.99 -19.00
N HIS A 191 6.93 -4.30 -19.21
CA HIS A 191 6.00 -4.82 -20.20
C HIS A 191 4.54 -4.44 -19.90
N ILE A 192 4.13 -4.46 -18.62
CA ILE A 192 2.79 -4.01 -18.24
C ILE A 192 2.62 -2.52 -18.56
N ALA A 193 3.57 -1.67 -18.12
CA ALA A 193 3.51 -0.24 -18.36
C ALA A 193 3.51 0.10 -19.87
N GLN A 194 4.32 -0.60 -20.68
CA GLN A 194 4.33 -0.50 -22.13
C GLN A 194 2.97 -0.85 -22.73
N THR A 195 2.43 -2.02 -22.37
CA THR A 195 1.12 -2.49 -22.84
C THR A 195 0.01 -1.48 -22.53
N VAL A 196 0.00 -0.95 -21.31
CA VAL A 196 -1.00 0.04 -20.87
C VAL A 196 -0.85 1.35 -21.65
N HIS A 197 0.39 1.82 -21.82
CA HIS A 197 0.70 3.05 -22.56
C HIS A 197 0.26 2.96 -24.03
N GLU A 198 0.58 1.87 -24.72
CA GLU A 198 0.18 1.63 -26.12
C GLU A 198 -1.35 1.57 -26.30
N ARG A 199 -2.08 1.23 -25.27
CA ARG A 199 -3.56 1.24 -25.24
C ARG A 199 -4.15 2.60 -24.87
N GLY A 200 -3.31 3.62 -24.59
CA GLY A 200 -3.75 4.94 -24.13
C GLY A 200 -4.31 4.93 -22.72
N GLY A 201 -3.98 3.89 -21.94
CA GLY A 201 -4.41 3.73 -20.56
C GLY A 201 -3.46 4.37 -19.55
N VAL A 202 -3.76 4.20 -18.26
CA VAL A 202 -2.97 4.72 -17.15
C VAL A 202 -2.50 3.58 -16.25
N THR A 203 -1.22 3.59 -15.91
CA THR A 203 -0.65 2.74 -14.86
C THR A 203 -0.65 3.49 -13.54
N LEU A 204 -1.49 3.03 -12.61
CA LEU A 204 -1.46 3.44 -11.20
C LEU A 204 -0.62 2.41 -10.44
N ILE A 205 0.40 2.85 -9.72
CA ILE A 205 1.26 1.97 -8.94
C ILE A 205 1.34 2.45 -7.49
N ASP A 206 0.95 1.59 -6.56
CA ASP A 206 1.13 1.80 -5.13
C ASP A 206 2.54 1.31 -4.73
N GLU A 207 3.43 2.25 -4.45
CA GLU A 207 4.80 2.04 -4.02
C GLU A 207 5.01 2.32 -2.52
N ILE A 208 3.95 2.29 -1.72
CA ILE A 208 3.98 2.61 -0.29
C ILE A 208 5.01 1.77 0.49
N TYR A 209 5.31 0.56 0.02
CA TYR A 209 6.30 -0.34 0.63
C TYR A 209 7.66 -0.34 -0.08
N LEU A 210 7.86 0.46 -1.13
CA LEU A 210 9.10 0.45 -1.91
C LEU A 210 10.34 0.72 -1.05
N GLY A 211 10.25 1.64 -0.07
CA GLY A 211 11.30 1.90 0.90
C GLY A 211 11.64 0.71 1.79
N LEU A 212 10.73 -0.26 1.94
CA LEU A 212 10.89 -1.49 2.71
C LEU A 212 11.21 -2.71 1.84
N SER A 213 11.68 -2.53 0.60
CA SER A 213 12.21 -3.63 -0.20
C SER A 213 13.46 -4.24 0.45
N HIS A 214 13.49 -5.56 0.52
CA HIS A 214 14.59 -6.33 1.14
C HIS A 214 15.59 -6.81 0.11
N ASP A 215 15.18 -6.87 -1.15
CA ASP A 215 15.98 -7.31 -2.28
C ASP A 215 16.17 -6.15 -3.26
N ALA A 216 17.44 -5.83 -3.60
CA ALA A 216 17.78 -4.74 -4.50
C ALA A 216 17.23 -4.95 -5.93
N ALA A 217 17.04 -6.20 -6.36
CA ALA A 217 16.45 -6.51 -7.66
C ALA A 217 15.01 -5.98 -7.80
N PHE A 218 14.27 -5.87 -6.70
CA PHE A 218 12.88 -5.38 -6.66
C PHE A 218 12.74 -3.96 -6.08
N GLY A 219 13.83 -3.37 -5.62
CA GLY A 219 13.84 -2.07 -4.96
C GLY A 219 13.90 -0.86 -5.91
N GLN A 220 13.31 -0.97 -7.10
CA GLN A 220 13.29 0.09 -8.11
C GLN A 220 11.88 0.68 -8.27
N SER A 221 11.81 2.02 -8.42
CA SER A 221 10.53 2.69 -8.70
C SER A 221 10.13 2.55 -10.16
N ALA A 222 8.84 2.33 -10.40
CA ALA A 222 8.27 2.31 -11.76
C ALA A 222 8.42 3.65 -12.50
N LEU A 223 8.66 4.74 -11.77
CA LEU A 223 8.93 6.05 -12.37
C LEU A 223 10.23 6.12 -13.20
N GLY A 224 11.13 5.14 -13.04
CA GLY A 224 12.36 5.02 -13.81
C GLY A 224 12.26 4.15 -15.06
N LEU A 225 11.08 3.61 -15.38
CA LEU A 225 10.89 2.72 -16.51
C LEU A 225 11.06 3.41 -17.85
N VAL A 226 11.76 2.71 -18.75
CA VAL A 226 11.97 3.12 -20.15
C VAL A 226 11.44 1.99 -21.03
N GLY A 227 10.67 2.36 -22.04
CA GLY A 227 10.10 1.43 -23.01
C GLY A 227 11.09 0.92 -24.04
N ASP A 228 10.65 -0.02 -24.86
CA ASP A 228 11.49 -0.68 -25.87
C ASP A 228 12.01 0.30 -26.96
N GLY A 229 11.28 1.38 -27.23
CA GLY A 229 11.66 2.45 -28.14
C GLY A 229 12.51 3.55 -27.49
N GLY A 230 12.80 3.45 -26.19
CA GLY A 230 13.51 4.47 -25.43
C GLY A 230 12.62 5.58 -24.86
N GLU A 231 11.28 5.44 -24.97
CA GLU A 231 10.32 6.37 -24.39
C GLU A 231 10.33 6.29 -22.86
N PRO A 232 10.23 7.44 -22.13
CA PRO A 232 10.24 7.48 -20.68
C PRO A 232 8.86 7.07 -20.12
N LEU A 233 8.59 5.78 -19.99
CA LEU A 233 7.30 5.26 -19.48
C LEU A 233 6.93 5.84 -18.12
N GLY A 234 7.91 6.11 -17.25
CA GLY A 234 7.70 6.73 -15.95
C GLY A 234 7.03 8.12 -15.99
N GLU A 235 7.07 8.80 -17.14
CA GLU A 235 6.33 10.07 -17.35
C GLU A 235 4.82 9.85 -17.50
N HIS A 236 4.38 8.63 -17.78
CA HIS A 236 2.97 8.25 -17.98
C HIS A 236 2.41 7.44 -16.80
N ILE A 237 3.23 7.17 -15.77
CA ILE A 237 2.86 6.44 -14.57
C ILE A 237 2.45 7.43 -13.48
N LEU A 238 1.38 7.09 -12.75
CA LEU A 238 1.02 7.74 -11.51
C LEU A 238 1.42 6.83 -10.34
N SER A 239 2.45 7.23 -9.61
CA SER A 239 2.96 6.50 -8.45
C SER A 239 2.41 7.09 -7.15
N ILE A 240 1.98 6.22 -6.24
CA ILE A 240 1.48 6.56 -4.91
C ILE A 240 2.50 6.10 -3.88
N ASN A 241 2.81 6.96 -2.91
CA ASN A 241 3.70 6.61 -1.81
C ASN A 241 3.20 7.25 -0.50
N SER A 242 3.85 6.92 0.63
CA SER A 242 3.38 7.35 1.94
C SER A 242 4.53 7.48 2.95
N PHE A 243 4.34 8.39 3.90
CA PHE A 243 5.16 8.43 5.11
C PHE A 243 4.79 7.36 6.15
N SER A 244 3.69 6.61 5.92
CA SER A 244 3.17 5.64 6.89
C SER A 244 4.08 4.45 7.15
N LYS A 245 4.84 3.97 6.15
CA LYS A 245 5.51 2.66 6.24
C LYS A 245 6.99 2.79 6.45
N TYR A 246 7.78 3.11 5.43
CA TYR A 246 9.21 3.29 5.56
C TYR A 246 9.60 4.39 6.55
N PHE A 247 8.83 5.48 6.60
CA PHE A 247 9.08 6.63 7.49
C PHE A 247 8.38 6.53 8.86
N HIS A 248 7.66 5.44 9.14
CA HIS A 248 7.00 5.18 10.43
C HIS A 248 6.07 6.29 10.94
N MET A 249 5.35 6.93 10.04
CA MET A 249 4.41 8.02 10.34
C MET A 249 2.95 7.63 10.07
N THR A 250 2.50 6.46 10.54
CA THR A 250 1.16 5.92 10.22
C THR A 250 0.03 6.88 10.65
N GLY A 251 -0.04 7.25 11.91
CA GLY A 251 -1.08 8.13 12.48
C GLY A 251 -0.98 9.60 12.05
N TRP A 252 0.13 10.01 11.41
CA TRP A 252 0.34 11.39 10.96
C TRP A 252 -0.44 11.73 9.69
N ARG A 253 -0.96 10.73 9.00
CA ARG A 253 -1.75 10.86 7.78
C ARG A 253 -1.10 11.73 6.72
N LEU A 254 0.10 11.38 6.29
CA LEU A 254 0.84 12.05 5.24
C LEU A 254 1.34 11.05 4.19
N GLY A 255 1.17 11.42 2.92
CA GLY A 255 1.64 10.69 1.75
C GLY A 255 1.83 11.61 0.57
N TRP A 256 2.14 11.05 -0.57
CA TRP A 256 2.23 11.80 -1.82
C TRP A 256 1.92 10.93 -3.03
N LEU A 257 1.61 11.58 -4.11
CA LEU A 257 1.61 10.98 -5.42
C LEU A 257 2.59 11.72 -6.34
N VAL A 258 3.16 10.99 -7.29
CA VAL A 258 3.91 11.54 -8.41
C VAL A 258 3.06 11.34 -9.66
N ALA A 259 2.59 12.43 -10.25
CA ALA A 259 1.70 12.37 -11.40
C ALA A 259 2.42 12.74 -12.72
N PRO A 260 1.91 12.26 -13.85
CA PRO A 260 2.20 12.89 -15.15
C PRO A 260 1.92 14.39 -15.09
N THR A 261 2.82 15.21 -15.65
CA THR A 261 2.72 16.68 -15.57
C THR A 261 1.36 17.20 -16.04
N ALA A 262 0.79 16.62 -17.08
CA ALA A 262 -0.52 17.01 -17.61
C ALA A 262 -1.70 16.78 -16.65
N LEU A 263 -1.56 15.86 -15.69
CA LEU A 263 -2.61 15.55 -14.71
C LEU A 263 -2.54 16.41 -13.44
N VAL A 264 -1.38 16.98 -13.13
CA VAL A 264 -1.18 17.76 -11.90
C VAL A 264 -2.23 18.87 -11.72
N PRO A 265 -2.58 19.70 -12.73
CA PRO A 265 -3.59 20.73 -12.54
C PRO A 265 -4.99 20.21 -12.22
N ALA A 266 -5.36 19.03 -12.72
CA ALA A 266 -6.64 18.40 -12.40
C ALA A 266 -6.64 17.84 -10.98
N ILE A 267 -5.57 17.17 -10.58
CA ILE A 267 -5.38 16.62 -9.23
C ILE A 267 -5.35 17.76 -8.20
N GLU A 268 -4.66 18.86 -8.50
CA GLU A 268 -4.61 20.03 -7.62
C GLU A 268 -6.01 20.63 -7.38
N ARG A 269 -6.81 20.80 -8.44
CA ARG A 269 -8.20 21.29 -8.31
C ARG A 269 -9.05 20.37 -7.42
N LEU A 270 -8.91 19.06 -7.58
CA LEU A 270 -9.59 18.10 -6.71
C LEU A 270 -9.10 18.21 -5.26
N ALA A 271 -7.79 18.28 -5.04
CA ALA A 271 -7.20 18.43 -3.72
C ALA A 271 -7.67 19.72 -3.02
N GLN A 272 -7.68 20.86 -3.72
CA GLN A 272 -8.19 22.14 -3.20
C GLN A 272 -9.63 22.05 -2.70
N ASN A 273 -10.49 21.33 -3.41
CA ASN A 273 -11.92 21.27 -3.08
C ASN A 273 -12.28 20.15 -2.11
N LEU A 274 -11.51 19.06 -2.06
CA LEU A 274 -11.83 17.90 -1.24
C LEU A 274 -11.07 17.88 0.09
N PHE A 275 -9.88 18.47 0.15
CA PHE A 275 -8.97 18.37 1.29
C PHE A 275 -8.37 19.71 1.74
N ILE A 276 -8.40 20.75 0.90
CA ILE A 276 -7.71 22.05 1.07
C ILE A 276 -6.19 21.86 1.04
N CYS A 277 -5.60 21.19 2.04
CA CYS A 277 -4.21 20.76 2.08
C CYS A 277 -4.04 19.58 3.07
N PRO A 278 -2.91 18.84 3.02
CA PRO A 278 -2.57 17.89 4.08
C PRO A 278 -2.22 18.60 5.39
N SER A 279 -2.17 17.83 6.49
CA SER A 279 -1.77 18.35 7.81
C SER A 279 -0.45 19.13 7.75
N THR A 280 -0.49 20.42 8.03
CA THR A 280 0.70 21.31 8.02
C THR A 280 1.76 20.86 9.01
N ILE A 281 1.35 20.48 10.21
CA ILE A 281 2.26 19.96 11.25
C ILE A 281 2.98 18.70 10.76
N SER A 282 2.24 17.78 10.13
CA SER A 282 2.81 16.55 9.58
C SER A 282 3.81 16.84 8.44
N GLN A 283 3.54 17.84 7.61
CA GLN A 283 4.46 18.24 6.53
C GLN A 283 5.76 18.82 7.09
N HIS A 284 5.70 19.71 8.09
CA HIS A 284 6.89 20.25 8.74
C HIS A 284 7.69 19.18 9.48
N ALA A 285 7.01 18.23 10.15
CA ALA A 285 7.65 17.09 10.78
C ALA A 285 8.39 16.22 9.75
N ALA A 286 7.77 15.98 8.59
CA ALA A 286 8.31 15.11 7.54
C ALA A 286 9.58 15.66 6.89
N LEU A 287 9.87 16.94 6.97
CA LEU A 287 11.17 17.50 6.54
C LEU A 287 12.33 16.80 7.24
N ALA A 288 12.17 16.48 8.53
CA ALA A 288 13.18 15.78 9.32
C ALA A 288 13.33 14.29 8.97
N CYS A 289 12.42 13.73 8.19
CA CYS A 289 12.57 12.34 7.69
C CYS A 289 13.77 12.16 6.78
N PHE A 290 14.19 13.22 6.12
CA PHE A 290 15.29 13.20 5.14
C PHE A 290 16.64 13.62 5.73
N GLU A 291 16.69 13.87 7.02
CA GLU A 291 17.96 14.12 7.73
C GLU A 291 18.79 12.82 7.83
N PRO A 292 20.12 12.88 7.74
CA PRO A 292 20.98 11.70 7.73
C PRO A 292 20.72 10.72 8.88
N ASP A 293 20.52 11.21 10.09
CA ASP A 293 20.28 10.37 11.27
C ASP A 293 18.91 9.65 11.19
N SER A 294 17.88 10.33 10.65
CA SER A 294 16.57 9.71 10.41
C SER A 294 16.65 8.62 9.34
N LEU A 295 17.37 8.89 8.25
CA LEU A 295 17.56 7.90 7.17
C LEU A 295 18.34 6.69 7.68
N ALA A 296 19.39 6.88 8.48
CA ALA A 296 20.16 5.79 9.09
C ALA A 296 19.26 4.92 10.00
N GLU A 297 18.38 5.55 10.79
CA GLU A 297 17.44 4.82 11.65
C GLU A 297 16.41 4.02 10.82
N TYR A 298 15.87 4.55 9.73
CA TYR A 298 14.96 3.81 8.86
C TYR A 298 15.64 2.59 8.22
N GLU A 299 16.91 2.72 7.78
CA GLU A 299 17.65 1.58 7.23
C GLU A 299 17.96 0.52 8.29
N ARG A 300 18.26 0.91 9.52
CA ARG A 300 18.39 -0.01 10.64
C ARG A 300 17.09 -0.79 10.86
N ARG A 301 15.94 -0.11 10.87
CA ARG A 301 14.62 -0.73 11.05
C ARG A 301 14.22 -1.61 9.87
N ARG A 302 14.56 -1.21 8.64
CA ARG A 302 14.36 -2.06 7.45
C ARG A 302 15.15 -3.37 7.57
N THR A 303 16.37 -3.30 8.06
CA THR A 303 17.20 -4.48 8.33
C THR A 303 16.57 -5.38 9.40
N GLU A 304 15.98 -4.79 10.43
CA GLU A 304 15.23 -5.53 11.46
C GLU A 304 14.01 -6.25 10.86
N PHE A 305 13.21 -5.60 10.02
CA PHE A 305 12.08 -6.26 9.33
C PHE A 305 12.55 -7.43 8.46
N LYS A 306 13.69 -7.27 7.77
CA LYS A 306 14.27 -8.37 7.01
C LYS A 306 14.67 -9.54 7.91
N ALA A 307 15.33 -9.29 9.02
CA ALA A 307 15.72 -10.33 9.97
C ALA A 307 14.51 -11.05 10.57
N ARG A 308 13.45 -10.33 10.92
CA ARG A 308 12.17 -10.91 11.38
C ARG A 308 11.55 -11.80 10.30
N ARG A 309 11.49 -11.35 9.04
CA ARG A 309 11.01 -12.16 7.91
C ARG A 309 11.81 -13.45 7.77
N ASP A 310 13.15 -13.34 7.76
CA ASP A 310 14.06 -14.47 7.54
C ASP A 310 13.96 -15.54 8.65
N TYR A 311 13.53 -15.14 9.85
CA TYR A 311 13.20 -16.06 10.95
C TYR A 311 11.76 -16.57 10.87
N PHE A 312 10.80 -15.67 10.67
CA PHE A 312 9.37 -15.98 10.87
C PHE A 312 8.79 -16.86 9.74
N ILE A 313 9.19 -16.63 8.49
CA ILE A 313 8.66 -17.40 7.35
C ILE A 313 9.02 -18.88 7.43
N PRO A 314 10.28 -19.30 7.68
CA PRO A 314 10.62 -20.70 7.91
C PRO A 314 9.84 -21.34 9.07
N GLU A 315 9.61 -20.59 10.16
CA GLU A 315 8.85 -21.10 11.30
C GLU A 315 7.36 -21.30 10.97
N LEU A 316 6.74 -20.39 10.22
CA LEU A 316 5.38 -20.59 9.72
C LEU A 316 5.27 -21.86 8.87
N ASN A 317 6.19 -22.07 7.94
CA ASN A 317 6.24 -23.28 7.11
C ASN A 317 6.39 -24.54 7.97
N ARG A 318 7.25 -24.51 9.00
CA ARG A 318 7.42 -25.63 9.94
C ARG A 318 6.14 -25.94 10.72
N LEU A 319 5.34 -24.93 11.02
CA LEU A 319 4.04 -25.07 11.70
C LEU A 319 2.91 -25.50 10.74
N GLY A 320 3.18 -25.62 9.43
CA GLY A 320 2.21 -26.01 8.42
C GLY A 320 1.29 -24.86 7.95
N LEU A 321 1.76 -23.63 8.12
CA LEU A 321 1.23 -22.42 7.48
C LEU A 321 2.16 -22.10 6.31
N THR A 322 1.91 -22.68 5.15
CA THR A 322 2.83 -22.62 4.02
C THR A 322 2.82 -21.24 3.39
N VAL A 323 3.98 -20.59 3.38
CA VAL A 323 4.21 -19.35 2.63
C VAL A 323 4.85 -19.72 1.29
N PRO A 324 4.10 -19.74 0.18
CA PRO A 324 4.56 -20.30 -1.09
C PRO A 324 5.59 -19.41 -1.79
N VAL A 325 5.59 -18.09 -1.49
CA VAL A 325 6.51 -17.12 -2.07
C VAL A 325 7.14 -16.32 -0.95
N MET A 326 8.47 -16.33 -0.86
CA MET A 326 9.20 -15.49 0.09
C MET A 326 8.94 -14.02 -0.21
N PRO A 327 8.41 -13.23 0.74
CA PRO A 327 8.22 -11.79 0.54
C PRO A 327 9.56 -11.08 0.29
N ASP A 328 9.63 -10.21 -0.70
CA ASP A 328 10.82 -9.41 -1.00
C ASP A 328 10.74 -7.97 -0.48
N GLY A 329 9.61 -7.60 0.12
CA GLY A 329 9.40 -6.29 0.72
C GLY A 329 8.26 -6.28 1.73
N ALA A 330 7.95 -5.10 2.25
CA ALA A 330 6.95 -4.87 3.29
C ALA A 330 7.24 -5.67 4.58
N PHE A 331 6.21 -6.06 5.31
CA PHE A 331 6.27 -6.84 6.55
C PHE A 331 5.09 -7.82 6.65
N TYR A 332 4.66 -8.38 5.51
CA TYR A 332 3.55 -9.33 5.41
C TYR A 332 4.06 -10.74 5.12
N ALA A 333 3.28 -11.73 5.57
CA ALA A 333 3.38 -13.12 5.17
C ALA A 333 2.02 -13.56 4.63
N TRP A 334 1.97 -14.03 3.38
CA TRP A 334 0.78 -14.62 2.77
C TRP A 334 0.88 -16.12 2.87
N ALA A 335 0.16 -16.70 3.85
CA ALA A 335 0.28 -18.10 4.20
C ALA A 335 -0.99 -18.90 3.85
N ASP A 336 -0.78 -20.08 3.28
CA ASP A 336 -1.84 -21.08 3.10
C ASP A 336 -2.13 -21.75 4.45
N CYS A 337 -3.36 -21.59 4.96
CA CYS A 337 -3.79 -22.16 6.22
C CYS A 337 -4.50 -23.51 6.10
N ARG A 338 -4.70 -24.06 4.89
CA ARG A 338 -5.48 -25.30 4.66
C ARG A 338 -4.98 -26.47 5.52
N GLY A 339 -3.67 -26.66 5.60
CA GLY A 339 -3.09 -27.72 6.45
C GLY A 339 -3.36 -27.54 7.95
N ALA A 340 -3.42 -26.29 8.42
CA ALA A 340 -3.79 -25.99 9.81
C ALA A 340 -5.29 -26.16 10.03
N CYS A 341 -6.13 -25.72 9.10
CA CYS A 341 -7.59 -25.92 9.14
C CYS A 341 -7.94 -27.41 9.27
N GLN A 342 -7.35 -28.25 8.44
CA GLN A 342 -7.57 -29.72 8.48
C GLN A 342 -7.25 -30.30 9.86
N ARG A 343 -6.13 -29.89 10.47
CA ARG A 343 -5.76 -30.35 11.82
C ARG A 343 -6.76 -29.92 12.90
N TRP A 344 -7.45 -28.82 12.68
CA TRP A 344 -8.44 -28.27 13.61
C TRP A 344 -9.88 -28.65 13.29
N GLY A 345 -10.11 -29.41 12.21
CA GLY A 345 -11.43 -29.84 11.74
C GLY A 345 -12.27 -28.71 11.15
N LEU A 346 -11.60 -27.69 10.59
CA LEU A 346 -12.24 -26.58 9.90
C LEU A 346 -12.35 -26.88 8.41
N ASP A 347 -13.38 -26.38 7.75
CA ASP A 347 -13.55 -26.46 6.29
C ASP A 347 -12.63 -25.42 5.63
N ALA A 348 -11.51 -25.89 5.14
CA ALA A 348 -10.49 -25.04 4.51
C ALA A 348 -10.85 -24.61 3.08
N ASP A 349 -11.75 -25.34 2.42
CA ASP A 349 -12.11 -25.12 1.00
C ASP A 349 -13.32 -24.19 0.87
N ASP A 350 -13.97 -23.82 1.97
CA ASP A 350 -15.01 -22.79 1.97
C ASP A 350 -14.39 -21.40 1.80
N PRO A 351 -14.56 -20.74 0.63
CA PRO A 351 -13.96 -19.42 0.37
C PRO A 351 -14.50 -18.33 1.31
N ALA A 352 -15.70 -18.53 1.87
CA ALA A 352 -16.32 -17.57 2.78
C ALA A 352 -15.86 -17.72 4.22
N HIS A 353 -15.56 -18.94 4.66
CA HIS A 353 -15.34 -19.25 6.08
C HIS A 353 -13.93 -19.79 6.38
N GLY A 354 -13.27 -20.50 5.48
CA GLY A 354 -12.02 -21.21 5.77
C GLY A 354 -10.95 -20.34 6.45
N SER A 355 -10.48 -19.27 5.82
CA SER A 355 -9.48 -18.37 6.43
C SER A 355 -10.05 -17.52 7.57
N TRP A 356 -11.36 -17.23 7.53
CA TRP A 356 -12.04 -16.46 8.59
C TRP A 356 -12.14 -17.28 9.87
N ASP A 357 -12.67 -18.50 9.79
CA ASP A 357 -12.81 -19.37 10.94
C ASP A 357 -11.44 -19.72 11.53
N PHE A 358 -10.44 -19.96 10.68
CA PHE A 358 -9.06 -20.16 11.12
C PHE A 358 -8.52 -18.97 11.92
N ALA A 359 -8.71 -17.74 11.44
CA ALA A 359 -8.22 -16.54 12.14
C ALA A 359 -8.87 -16.39 13.54
N PHE A 360 -10.17 -16.67 13.65
CA PHE A 360 -10.87 -16.62 14.94
C PHE A 360 -10.50 -17.77 15.87
N GLU A 361 -10.34 -18.99 15.36
CA GLU A 361 -9.85 -20.13 16.16
C GLU A 361 -8.42 -19.90 16.65
N LEU A 362 -7.53 -19.33 15.81
CA LEU A 362 -6.18 -18.93 16.18
C LEU A 362 -6.20 -17.88 17.32
N MET A 363 -7.09 -16.91 17.18
CA MET A 363 -7.28 -15.88 18.21
C MET A 363 -7.72 -16.47 19.56
N HIS A 364 -8.69 -17.37 19.54
CA HIS A 364 -9.23 -17.96 20.77
C HIS A 364 -8.32 -19.03 21.41
N ARG A 365 -7.63 -19.84 20.58
CA ARG A 365 -6.79 -20.95 21.09
C ARG A 365 -5.38 -20.51 21.45
N ALA A 366 -4.81 -19.57 20.70
CA ALA A 366 -3.41 -19.18 20.85
C ALA A 366 -3.22 -17.70 21.22
N HIS A 367 -4.29 -16.95 21.37
CA HIS A 367 -4.29 -15.51 21.61
C HIS A 367 -3.45 -14.73 20.55
N ILE A 368 -3.55 -15.15 19.28
CA ILE A 368 -2.89 -14.51 18.16
C ILE A 368 -3.96 -13.95 17.20
N ALA A 369 -3.98 -12.65 17.02
CA ALA A 369 -4.82 -12.00 16.02
C ALA A 369 -4.10 -11.94 14.68
N ALA A 370 -4.62 -12.64 13.67
CA ALA A 370 -4.15 -12.62 12.30
C ALA A 370 -5.28 -12.19 11.36
N THR A 371 -4.95 -11.69 10.18
CA THR A 371 -5.95 -11.24 9.20
C THR A 371 -6.33 -12.39 8.27
N PRO A 372 -7.64 -12.68 8.07
CA PRO A 372 -8.09 -13.71 7.13
C PRO A 372 -7.84 -13.29 5.68
N GLY A 373 -7.44 -14.27 4.85
CA GLY A 373 -7.11 -14.03 3.44
C GLY A 373 -8.32 -13.59 2.59
N ARG A 374 -9.53 -14.04 2.94
CA ARG A 374 -10.78 -13.71 2.23
C ARG A 374 -11.02 -12.20 2.04
N ASP A 375 -10.43 -11.35 2.86
CA ASP A 375 -10.58 -9.89 2.76
C ASP A 375 -9.82 -9.32 1.56
N PHE A 376 -8.78 -10.02 1.11
CA PHE A 376 -7.85 -9.56 0.08
C PHE A 376 -8.12 -10.15 -1.31
N GLY A 377 -8.87 -11.25 -1.39
CA GLY A 377 -9.18 -11.92 -2.65
C GLY A 377 -10.05 -13.16 -2.46
N LEU A 378 -10.41 -13.78 -3.57
CA LEU A 378 -11.24 -14.98 -3.62
C LEU A 378 -10.40 -16.25 -3.41
#